data_dafe21ca7415ccca32832bf3c07a0eaa
#
_entry.id   dafe21ca7415ccca32832bf3c07a0eaa
#
_cell.length_a   1.000
_cell.length_b   1.000
_cell.length_c   1.000
_cell.angle_alpha   90.00
_cell.angle_beta   90.00
_cell.angle_gamma   90.00
#
_symmetry.space_group_name_H-M   'P 1'
#
loop_
_entity.id
_entity.type
_entity.pdbx_description
1 polymer ?
#
loop_
_entity_poly.entity_id
_entity_poly.type
_entity_poly.pdbx_seq_one_letter_code
_entity_poly.pdbx_strand_id
1 'polypeptide(L)'
;MYKRQGFPGFSTGKHEKKMGIRGSSTCDLVFEDCVVPKENLLGKEGEGFKIAMKTLDGGRIGIASQALGLAEGAINEAVKYTKERVQFGKPICKNQAIAFMLADMATKLTAAKELVYMAAQMKDRNDPNASMYCSMAKYFASETCNEIAAKAVQIHGGTGFLKGMEVERAYRDAKITTIYEGTNEIQRVVIASHLIGRLGKSSGGESRSTAKKPAPITGIRKRT
;
A
#
# COMPACT_ATOMS: atom_id res chain seq x y z
N MET A 1 -0.81 19.75 11.90
CA MET A 1 -2.13 19.89 12.55
C MET A 1 -2.21 18.90 13.71
N TYR A 2 -2.12 19.36 14.95
CA TYR A 2 -2.31 18.51 16.11
C TYR A 2 -3.80 18.33 16.34
N LYS A 3 -4.31 17.11 16.14
CA LYS A 3 -5.63 16.74 16.63
C LYS A 3 -5.60 16.69 18.15
N ARG A 4 -5.95 17.76 18.82
CA ARG A 4 -6.34 17.68 20.21
C ARG A 4 -7.85 17.59 20.27
N GLN A 5 -8.32 16.40 20.64
CA GLN A 5 -9.70 16.24 21.10
C GLN A 5 -9.96 17.28 22.18
N GLY A 6 -11.01 18.05 22.02
CA GLY A 6 -11.41 19.09 22.98
C GLY A 6 -11.18 20.54 22.57
N PHE A 7 -10.70 20.83 21.36
CA PHE A 7 -10.78 22.20 20.85
C PHE A 7 -12.24 22.58 20.57
N PRO A 8 -12.71 23.72 21.07
CA PRO A 8 -14.03 24.25 20.69
C PRO A 8 -14.12 24.36 19.17
N GLY A 9 -15.25 23.95 18.60
CA GLY A 9 -15.47 23.97 17.16
C GLY A 9 -14.84 22.78 16.40
N PHE A 10 -14.20 21.80 17.06
CA PHE A 10 -13.76 20.55 16.44
C PHE A 10 -14.69 19.40 16.82
N SER A 11 -15.21 18.71 15.83
CA SER A 11 -16.01 17.51 16.01
C SER A 11 -15.69 16.44 14.95
N THR A 12 -16.22 15.25 15.13
CA THR A 12 -16.12 14.16 14.15
C THR A 12 -17.50 13.82 13.63
N GLY A 13 -17.58 13.57 12.34
CA GLY A 13 -18.80 13.11 11.70
C GLY A 13 -19.16 11.66 12.08
N LYS A 14 -20.15 11.12 11.40
CA LYS A 14 -20.62 9.75 11.57
C LYS A 14 -19.49 8.74 11.23
N HIS A 15 -19.38 7.69 12.03
CA HIS A 15 -18.48 6.58 11.72
C HIS A 15 -19.01 5.76 10.55
N GLU A 16 -18.17 5.59 9.53
CA GLU A 16 -18.53 4.85 8.33
C GLU A 16 -18.51 3.32 8.56
N LYS A 17 -19.53 2.64 8.01
CA LYS A 17 -19.57 1.18 7.93
C LYS A 17 -18.76 0.74 6.70
N LYS A 18 -17.66 0.03 6.91
CA LYS A 18 -16.70 -0.31 5.86
C LYS A 18 -16.75 -1.77 5.46
N MET A 19 -16.27 -2.06 4.24
CA MET A 19 -16.08 -3.40 3.71
C MET A 19 -15.07 -4.21 4.55
N GLY A 20 -13.91 -3.62 4.83
CA GLY A 20 -12.79 -4.19 5.59
C GLY A 20 -12.16 -3.19 6.54
N ILE A 21 -11.08 -3.63 7.24
CA ILE A 21 -10.37 -2.84 8.26
C ILE A 21 -11.37 -2.18 9.24
N ARG A 22 -12.34 -2.96 9.69
CA ARG A 22 -13.47 -2.46 10.49
C ARG A 22 -13.07 -2.00 11.89
N GLY A 23 -11.93 -2.50 12.40
CA GLY A 23 -11.36 -2.09 13.67
C GLY A 23 -10.77 -0.67 13.68
N SER A 24 -10.53 -0.06 12.51
CA SER A 24 -10.10 1.33 12.37
C SER A 24 -11.29 2.22 12.07
N SER A 25 -11.54 3.25 12.88
CA SER A 25 -12.63 4.20 12.65
C SER A 25 -12.32 5.11 11.46
N THR A 26 -13.35 5.41 10.67
CA THR A 26 -13.31 6.36 9.55
C THR A 26 -14.49 7.30 9.67
N CYS A 27 -14.24 8.60 9.67
CA CYS A 27 -15.26 9.65 9.77
C CYS A 27 -14.70 10.96 9.21
N ASP A 28 -15.58 11.90 8.91
CA ASP A 28 -15.20 13.26 8.58
C ASP A 28 -14.66 14.00 9.82
N LEU A 29 -13.76 14.94 9.58
CA LEU A 29 -13.30 15.90 10.57
C LEU A 29 -13.97 17.23 10.30
N VAL A 30 -14.77 17.70 11.27
CA VAL A 30 -15.57 18.91 11.14
C VAL A 30 -14.91 20.02 11.96
N PHE A 31 -14.75 21.20 11.35
CA PHE A 31 -14.18 22.39 11.98
C PHE A 31 -15.16 23.55 11.76
N GLU A 32 -15.79 24.00 12.83
CA GLU A 32 -16.74 25.13 12.84
C GLU A 32 -16.20 26.17 13.81
N ASP A 33 -15.75 27.29 13.28
CA ASP A 33 -15.11 28.38 14.05
C ASP A 33 -14.03 27.89 15.04
N CYS A 34 -13.30 26.84 14.64
CA CYS A 34 -12.30 26.20 15.48
C CYS A 34 -11.03 27.05 15.56
N VAL A 35 -10.83 27.71 16.68
CA VAL A 35 -9.62 28.53 16.95
C VAL A 35 -8.46 27.60 17.31
N VAL A 36 -7.40 27.65 16.49
CA VAL A 36 -6.16 26.90 16.73
C VAL A 36 -5.08 27.87 17.19
N PRO A 37 -4.43 27.64 18.34
CA PRO A 37 -3.34 28.47 18.82
C PRO A 37 -2.19 28.57 17.82
N LYS A 38 -1.58 29.76 17.68
CA LYS A 38 -0.53 30.05 16.70
C LYS A 38 0.69 29.12 16.85
N GLU A 39 1.03 28.75 18.07
CA GLU A 39 2.11 27.83 18.40
C GLU A 39 1.89 26.40 17.86
N ASN A 40 0.65 26.06 17.49
CA ASN A 40 0.31 24.78 16.88
C ASN A 40 0.49 24.77 15.35
N LEU A 41 0.98 25.84 14.76
CA LEU A 41 1.28 25.91 13.34
C LEU A 41 2.44 24.94 13.00
N LEU A 42 2.17 23.94 12.16
CA LEU A 42 3.19 23.04 11.66
C LEU A 42 3.82 23.60 10.38
N GLY A 43 5.11 23.98 10.46
CA GLY A 43 5.81 24.63 9.36
C GLY A 43 5.41 26.10 9.17
N LYS A 44 5.31 26.55 7.94
CA LYS A 44 4.93 27.91 7.56
C LYS A 44 3.56 27.93 6.89
N GLU A 45 2.90 29.07 6.91
CA GLU A 45 1.66 29.28 6.13
C GLU A 45 1.94 28.98 4.65
N GLY A 46 0.97 28.29 4.01
CA GLY A 46 1.08 27.86 2.60
C GLY A 46 1.87 26.55 2.38
N GLU A 47 2.56 26.00 3.37
CA GLU A 47 3.35 24.76 3.23
C GLU A 47 2.57 23.47 3.54
N GLY A 48 1.32 23.54 3.95
CA GLY A 48 0.53 22.38 4.39
C GLY A 48 0.48 21.24 3.37
N PHE A 49 0.26 21.56 2.10
CA PHE A 49 0.25 20.56 1.02
C PHE A 49 1.60 19.86 0.86
N LYS A 50 2.71 20.60 0.91
CA LYS A 50 4.07 20.05 0.83
C LYS A 50 4.37 19.11 2.00
N ILE A 51 3.96 19.49 3.20
CA ILE A 51 4.12 18.67 4.41
C ILE A 51 3.31 17.38 4.29
N ALA A 52 2.04 17.47 3.84
CA ALA A 52 1.19 16.31 3.60
C ALA A 52 1.81 15.33 2.60
N MET A 53 2.31 15.82 1.45
CA MET A 53 2.96 14.96 0.44
C MET A 53 4.20 14.25 1.00
N LYS A 54 5.04 14.95 1.78
CA LYS A 54 6.22 14.36 2.42
C LYS A 54 5.84 13.27 3.44
N THR A 55 4.75 13.48 4.17
CA THR A 55 4.22 12.49 5.13
C THR A 55 3.72 11.24 4.42
N LEU A 56 3.03 11.40 3.27
CA LEU A 56 2.54 10.27 2.47
C LEU A 56 3.66 9.37 1.95
N ASP A 57 4.86 9.87 1.68
CA ASP A 57 6.00 9.02 1.27
C ASP A 57 6.37 7.99 2.36
N GLY A 58 6.20 8.34 3.65
CA GLY A 58 6.34 7.39 4.76
C GLY A 58 5.16 6.44 4.89
N GLY A 59 3.95 6.97 4.74
CA GLY A 59 2.72 6.21 4.78
C GLY A 59 2.67 5.09 3.72
N ARG A 60 3.21 5.33 2.52
CA ARG A 60 3.29 4.32 1.44
C ARG A 60 4.03 3.06 1.86
N ILE A 61 5.16 3.18 2.57
CA ILE A 61 5.90 2.03 3.11
C ILE A 61 5.06 1.32 4.17
N GLY A 62 4.39 2.05 5.05
CA GLY A 62 3.51 1.49 6.06
C GLY A 62 2.39 0.65 5.46
N ILE A 63 1.71 1.16 4.42
CA ILE A 63 0.65 0.44 3.71
C ILE A 63 1.19 -0.76 2.91
N ALA A 64 2.36 -0.62 2.29
CA ALA A 64 3.02 -1.74 1.63
C ALA A 64 3.33 -2.87 2.63
N SER A 65 3.82 -2.53 3.83
CA SER A 65 4.09 -3.50 4.90
C SER A 65 2.82 -4.16 5.44
N GLN A 66 1.74 -3.40 5.58
CA GLN A 66 0.43 -3.96 5.94
C GLN A 66 -0.08 -4.94 4.87
N ALA A 67 0.07 -4.61 3.59
CA ALA A 67 -0.31 -5.48 2.49
C ALA A 67 0.51 -6.79 2.52
N LEU A 68 1.82 -6.72 2.81
CA LEU A 68 2.65 -7.92 2.98
C LEU A 68 2.15 -8.81 4.12
N GLY A 69 1.84 -8.23 5.28
CA GLY A 69 1.33 -8.99 6.44
C GLY A 69 0.00 -9.68 6.16
N LEU A 70 -0.94 -8.99 5.50
CA LEU A 70 -2.21 -9.58 5.06
C LEU A 70 -1.99 -10.72 4.06
N ALA A 71 -1.11 -10.54 3.08
CA ALA A 71 -0.79 -11.55 2.09
C ALA A 71 -0.14 -12.78 2.72
N GLU A 72 0.82 -12.59 3.63
CA GLU A 72 1.50 -13.67 4.34
C GLU A 72 0.51 -14.47 5.20
N GLY A 73 -0.38 -13.81 5.94
CA GLY A 73 -1.46 -14.46 6.68
C GLY A 73 -2.37 -15.31 5.79
N ALA A 74 -2.78 -14.75 4.64
CA ALA A 74 -3.64 -15.46 3.69
C ALA A 74 -2.95 -16.69 3.08
N ILE A 75 -1.64 -16.62 2.77
CA ILE A 75 -0.86 -17.79 2.29
C ILE A 75 -0.78 -18.85 3.37
N ASN A 76 -0.47 -18.48 4.62
CA ASN A 76 -0.33 -19.41 5.71
C ASN A 76 -1.62 -20.20 5.96
N GLU A 77 -2.77 -19.53 5.95
CA GLU A 77 -4.08 -20.19 6.06
C GLU A 77 -4.35 -21.11 4.85
N ALA A 78 -4.04 -20.67 3.64
CA ALA A 78 -4.20 -21.49 2.44
C ALA A 78 -3.31 -22.75 2.49
N VAL A 79 -2.05 -22.62 2.89
CA VAL A 79 -1.11 -23.75 3.04
C VAL A 79 -1.63 -24.75 4.08
N LYS A 80 -2.09 -24.26 5.23
CA LYS A 80 -2.66 -25.09 6.30
C LYS A 80 -3.87 -25.87 5.77
N TYR A 81 -4.85 -25.15 5.24
CA TYR A 81 -6.08 -25.74 4.73
C TYR A 81 -5.81 -26.79 3.66
N THR A 82 -4.90 -26.56 2.72
CA THR A 82 -4.61 -27.50 1.63
C THR A 82 -3.98 -28.82 2.11
N LYS A 83 -3.30 -28.82 3.26
CA LYS A 83 -2.73 -30.03 3.89
C LYS A 83 -3.79 -30.84 4.64
N GLU A 84 -4.81 -30.17 5.18
CA GLU A 84 -5.87 -30.80 5.99
C GLU A 84 -7.06 -31.25 5.15
N ARG A 85 -7.43 -30.48 4.14
CA ARG A 85 -8.59 -30.76 3.30
C ARG A 85 -8.34 -31.91 2.35
N VAL A 86 -9.14 -32.96 2.46
CA VAL A 86 -9.06 -34.15 1.60
C VAL A 86 -10.19 -34.12 0.56
N GLN A 87 -9.83 -34.29 -0.71
CA GLN A 87 -10.76 -34.52 -1.83
C GLN A 87 -10.11 -35.51 -2.80
N PHE A 88 -10.95 -36.32 -3.46
CA PHE A 88 -10.46 -37.36 -4.38
C PHE A 88 -9.43 -38.30 -3.75
N GLY A 89 -9.64 -38.64 -2.46
CA GLY A 89 -8.80 -39.60 -1.72
C GLY A 89 -7.44 -39.07 -1.25
N LYS A 90 -7.14 -37.77 -1.39
CA LYS A 90 -5.85 -37.20 -0.96
C LYS A 90 -5.98 -35.74 -0.50
N PRO A 91 -5.04 -35.22 0.32
CA PRO A 91 -4.97 -33.79 0.61
C PRO A 91 -4.88 -32.97 -0.67
N ILE A 92 -5.61 -31.86 -0.73
CA ILE A 92 -5.70 -31.06 -1.97
C ILE A 92 -4.37 -30.41 -2.37
N CYS A 93 -3.41 -30.24 -1.45
CA CYS A 93 -2.05 -29.80 -1.77
C CYS A 93 -1.30 -30.75 -2.72
N LYS A 94 -1.75 -32.01 -2.86
CA LYS A 94 -1.19 -32.97 -3.81
C LYS A 94 -1.71 -32.81 -5.25
N ASN A 95 -2.61 -31.87 -5.47
CA ASN A 95 -3.07 -31.50 -6.82
C ASN A 95 -2.14 -30.43 -7.38
N GLN A 96 -1.56 -30.68 -8.56
CA GLN A 96 -0.53 -29.82 -9.17
C GLN A 96 -1.03 -28.37 -9.35
N ALA A 97 -2.30 -28.17 -9.74
CA ALA A 97 -2.86 -26.83 -9.87
C ALA A 97 -2.85 -26.04 -8.56
N ILE A 98 -3.16 -26.69 -7.42
CA ILE A 98 -3.10 -26.06 -6.10
C ILE A 98 -1.66 -25.77 -5.71
N ALA A 99 -0.74 -26.71 -5.95
CA ALA A 99 0.68 -26.52 -5.65
C ALA A 99 1.27 -25.34 -6.45
N PHE A 100 0.90 -25.18 -7.72
CA PHE A 100 1.32 -24.06 -8.55
C PHE A 100 0.77 -22.71 -8.04
N MET A 101 -0.51 -22.67 -7.65
CA MET A 101 -1.09 -21.46 -7.05
C MET A 101 -0.32 -21.03 -5.81
N LEU A 102 0.02 -21.96 -4.92
CA LEU A 102 0.81 -21.66 -3.71
C LEU A 102 2.24 -21.20 -4.04
N ALA A 103 2.88 -21.80 -5.03
CA ALA A 103 4.22 -21.40 -5.48
C ALA A 103 4.23 -19.98 -6.07
N ASP A 104 3.23 -19.64 -6.91
CA ASP A 104 3.05 -18.29 -7.46
C ASP A 104 2.83 -17.24 -6.37
N MET A 105 1.96 -17.56 -5.40
CA MET A 105 1.66 -16.67 -4.27
C MET A 105 2.92 -16.40 -3.45
N ALA A 106 3.69 -17.44 -3.12
CA ALA A 106 4.93 -17.32 -2.36
C ALA A 106 5.99 -16.50 -3.12
N THR A 107 6.16 -16.74 -4.41
CA THR A 107 7.10 -16.03 -5.26
C THR A 107 6.78 -14.53 -5.32
N LYS A 108 5.50 -14.19 -5.57
CA LYS A 108 5.06 -12.79 -5.62
C LYS A 108 5.20 -12.09 -4.26
N LEU A 109 4.88 -12.76 -3.17
CA LEU A 109 5.05 -12.21 -1.83
C LEU A 109 6.52 -11.89 -1.54
N THR A 110 7.43 -12.82 -1.89
CA THR A 110 8.88 -12.62 -1.70
C THR A 110 9.37 -11.42 -2.50
N ALA A 111 9.01 -11.32 -3.79
CA ALA A 111 9.38 -10.19 -4.63
C ALA A 111 8.84 -8.85 -4.08
N ALA A 112 7.60 -8.84 -3.59
CA ALA A 112 7.01 -7.67 -2.96
C ALA A 112 7.75 -7.27 -1.67
N LYS A 113 8.14 -8.24 -0.86
CA LYS A 113 8.88 -8.04 0.39
C LYS A 113 10.24 -7.39 0.15
N GLU A 114 11.00 -7.90 -0.82
CA GLU A 114 12.30 -7.32 -1.20
C GLU A 114 12.15 -5.86 -1.68
N LEU A 115 11.13 -5.56 -2.49
CA LEU A 115 10.87 -4.21 -2.97
C LEU A 115 10.52 -3.25 -1.83
N VAL A 116 9.73 -3.70 -0.85
CA VAL A 116 9.37 -2.89 0.33
C VAL A 116 10.59 -2.61 1.20
N TYR A 117 11.43 -3.61 1.47
CA TYR A 117 12.66 -3.42 2.25
C TYR A 117 13.64 -2.49 1.53
N MET A 118 13.80 -2.64 0.22
CA MET A 118 14.63 -1.74 -0.57
C MET A 118 14.12 -0.29 -0.48
N ALA A 119 12.81 -0.07 -0.62
CA ALA A 119 12.22 1.26 -0.52
C ALA A 119 12.43 1.89 0.87
N ALA A 120 12.30 1.10 1.94
CA ALA A 120 12.56 1.54 3.30
C ALA A 120 14.03 1.97 3.49
N GLN A 121 14.97 1.13 3.06
CA GLN A 121 16.40 1.47 3.13
C GLN A 121 16.77 2.72 2.33
N MET A 122 16.19 2.91 1.15
CA MET A 122 16.41 4.12 0.35
C MET A 122 15.88 5.36 1.05
N LYS A 123 14.73 5.24 1.72
CA LYS A 123 14.16 6.33 2.51
C LYS A 123 15.06 6.69 3.70
N ASP A 124 15.56 5.71 4.43
CA ASP A 124 16.46 5.93 5.59
C ASP A 124 17.76 6.62 5.18
N ARG A 125 18.27 6.32 3.98
CA ARG A 125 19.46 6.94 3.40
C ARG A 125 19.19 8.30 2.74
N ASN A 126 17.95 8.79 2.75
CA ASN A 126 17.52 10.00 2.03
C ASN A 126 17.89 9.96 0.53
N ASP A 127 17.78 8.79 -0.11
CA ASP A 127 18.05 8.64 -1.54
C ASP A 127 17.10 9.53 -2.36
N PRO A 128 17.57 10.25 -3.39
CA PRO A 128 16.73 11.12 -4.20
C PRO A 128 15.62 10.39 -4.95
N ASN A 129 15.74 9.08 -5.15
CA ASN A 129 14.73 8.24 -5.79
C ASN A 129 13.77 7.58 -4.78
N ALA A 130 13.94 7.79 -3.48
CA ALA A 130 13.16 7.12 -2.43
C ALA A 130 11.64 7.24 -2.66
N SER A 131 11.13 8.41 -3.06
CA SER A 131 9.68 8.61 -3.32
C SER A 131 9.18 7.72 -4.45
N MET A 132 9.96 7.52 -5.51
CA MET A 132 9.63 6.60 -6.60
C MET A 132 9.55 5.14 -6.11
N TYR A 133 10.55 4.70 -5.36
CA TYR A 133 10.59 3.33 -4.84
C TYR A 133 9.53 3.07 -3.76
N CYS A 134 9.20 4.04 -2.92
CA CYS A 134 8.05 3.96 -2.00
C CYS A 134 6.73 3.78 -2.77
N SER A 135 6.57 4.46 -3.90
CA SER A 135 5.40 4.31 -4.77
C SER A 135 5.36 2.96 -5.45
N MET A 136 6.50 2.46 -5.96
CA MET A 136 6.63 1.11 -6.53
C MET A 136 6.29 0.03 -5.50
N ALA A 137 6.83 0.15 -4.29
CA ALA A 137 6.60 -0.79 -3.20
C ALA A 137 5.11 -0.85 -2.81
N LYS A 138 4.47 0.31 -2.61
CA LYS A 138 3.04 0.39 -2.28
C LYS A 138 2.19 -0.19 -3.39
N TYR A 139 2.44 0.19 -4.63
CA TYR A 139 1.72 -0.29 -5.80
C TYR A 139 1.83 -1.82 -5.93
N PHE A 140 3.04 -2.35 -5.98
CA PHE A 140 3.27 -3.78 -6.20
C PHE A 140 2.78 -4.64 -5.03
N ALA A 141 3.07 -4.26 -3.78
CA ALA A 141 2.65 -5.02 -2.61
C ALA A 141 1.12 -5.07 -2.46
N SER A 142 0.42 -3.96 -2.74
CA SER A 142 -1.04 -3.93 -2.64
C SER A 142 -1.74 -4.75 -3.73
N GLU A 143 -1.26 -4.73 -4.98
CA GLU A 143 -1.79 -5.60 -6.06
C GLU A 143 -1.54 -7.07 -5.73
N THR A 144 -0.31 -7.40 -5.31
CA THR A 144 0.07 -8.74 -4.88
C THR A 144 -0.81 -9.24 -3.72
N CYS A 145 -1.07 -8.40 -2.72
CA CYS A 145 -1.93 -8.74 -1.59
C CYS A 145 -3.36 -9.07 -2.04
N ASN A 146 -3.95 -8.26 -2.91
CA ASN A 146 -5.30 -8.51 -3.41
C ASN A 146 -5.38 -9.81 -4.22
N GLU A 147 -4.38 -10.09 -5.07
CA GLU A 147 -4.32 -11.35 -5.83
C GLU A 147 -4.19 -12.56 -4.90
N ILE A 148 -3.30 -12.49 -3.92
CA ILE A 148 -3.06 -13.56 -2.95
C ILE A 148 -4.31 -13.82 -2.11
N ALA A 149 -4.96 -12.77 -1.59
CA ALA A 149 -6.18 -12.90 -0.81
C ALA A 149 -7.31 -13.55 -1.61
N ALA A 150 -7.48 -13.15 -2.89
CA ALA A 150 -8.45 -13.77 -3.79
C ALA A 150 -8.16 -15.26 -4.04
N LYS A 151 -6.89 -15.62 -4.29
CA LYS A 151 -6.47 -17.02 -4.48
C LYS A 151 -6.66 -17.84 -3.20
N ALA A 152 -6.39 -17.26 -2.03
CA ALA A 152 -6.59 -17.95 -0.75
C ALA A 152 -8.08 -18.31 -0.53
N VAL A 153 -9.00 -17.37 -0.79
CA VAL A 153 -10.45 -17.68 -0.77
C VAL A 153 -10.80 -18.78 -1.77
N GLN A 154 -10.28 -18.70 -3.00
CA GLN A 154 -10.52 -19.68 -4.05
C GLN A 154 -10.05 -21.09 -3.66
N ILE A 155 -8.88 -21.20 -3.03
CA ILE A 155 -8.32 -22.48 -2.54
C ILE A 155 -9.23 -23.10 -1.47
N HIS A 156 -9.84 -22.28 -0.61
CA HIS A 156 -10.78 -22.75 0.42
C HIS A 156 -12.15 -23.12 -0.15
N GLY A 157 -12.47 -22.72 -1.39
CA GLY A 157 -13.76 -22.95 -2.01
C GLY A 157 -14.91 -22.33 -1.20
N GLY A 158 -16.05 -22.99 -1.13
CA GLY A 158 -17.23 -22.49 -0.39
C GLY A 158 -16.96 -22.17 1.08
N THR A 159 -16.05 -22.89 1.74
CA THR A 159 -15.64 -22.60 3.12
C THR A 159 -15.00 -21.23 3.24
N GLY A 160 -14.13 -20.85 2.29
CA GLY A 160 -13.46 -19.55 2.30
C GLY A 160 -14.40 -18.35 2.08
N PHE A 161 -15.61 -18.59 1.63
CA PHE A 161 -16.63 -17.55 1.39
C PHE A 161 -17.50 -17.26 2.63
N LEU A 162 -17.39 -18.08 3.68
CA LEU A 162 -18.19 -17.96 4.88
C LEU A 162 -17.61 -16.85 5.80
N LYS A 163 -18.50 -16.02 6.36
CA LYS A 163 -18.09 -15.03 7.38
C LYS A 163 -17.45 -15.74 8.58
N GLY A 164 -16.39 -15.14 9.10
CA GLY A 164 -15.64 -15.69 10.21
C GLY A 164 -14.38 -16.46 9.78
N MET A 165 -14.24 -16.77 8.49
CA MET A 165 -13.00 -17.33 7.95
C MET A 165 -11.94 -16.24 7.80
N GLU A 166 -10.69 -16.57 8.18
CA GLU A 166 -9.57 -15.63 8.11
C GLU A 166 -9.32 -15.15 6.67
N VAL A 167 -9.44 -16.04 5.68
CA VAL A 167 -9.25 -15.70 4.26
C VAL A 167 -10.35 -14.78 3.71
N GLU A 168 -11.60 -14.92 4.18
CA GLU A 168 -12.71 -14.02 3.85
C GLU A 168 -12.43 -12.61 4.37
N ARG A 169 -11.98 -12.52 5.62
CA ARG A 169 -11.58 -11.25 6.23
C ARG A 169 -10.40 -10.65 5.49
N ALA A 170 -9.35 -11.42 5.24
CA ALA A 170 -8.16 -10.97 4.52
C ALA A 170 -8.53 -10.40 3.13
N TYR A 171 -9.44 -11.03 2.41
CA TYR A 171 -9.91 -10.55 1.11
C TYR A 171 -10.60 -9.18 1.19
N ARG A 172 -11.48 -8.98 2.17
CA ARG A 172 -12.13 -7.68 2.40
C ARG A 172 -11.13 -6.61 2.83
N ASP A 173 -10.20 -6.97 3.69
CA ASP A 173 -9.21 -6.05 4.25
C ASP A 173 -8.13 -5.69 3.22
N ALA A 174 -7.77 -6.59 2.32
CA ALA A 174 -6.80 -6.35 1.26
C ALA A 174 -7.24 -5.25 0.29
N LYS A 175 -8.54 -5.12 0.02
CA LYS A 175 -9.05 -4.19 -1.02
C LYS A 175 -8.63 -2.74 -0.77
N ILE A 176 -8.65 -2.27 0.48
CA ILE A 176 -8.34 -0.88 0.79
C ILE A 176 -6.87 -0.53 0.48
N THR A 177 -5.96 -1.50 0.49
CA THR A 177 -4.52 -1.28 0.28
C THR A 177 -4.21 -0.67 -1.09
N THR A 178 -5.06 -0.88 -2.10
CA THR A 178 -4.93 -0.28 -3.43
C THR A 178 -5.50 1.14 -3.52
N ILE A 179 -6.20 1.62 -2.48
CA ILE A 179 -6.98 2.86 -2.51
C ILE A 179 -6.34 3.96 -1.64
N TYR A 180 -6.15 3.70 -0.35
CA TYR A 180 -5.65 4.71 0.58
C TYR A 180 -4.14 4.96 0.46
N GLU A 181 -3.64 6.02 1.11
CA GLU A 181 -2.25 6.54 0.96
C GLU A 181 -1.87 6.84 -0.50
N GLY A 182 -2.88 7.27 -1.25
CA GLY A 182 -2.82 7.47 -2.69
C GLY A 182 -3.14 6.20 -3.47
N THR A 183 -4.14 6.28 -4.34
CA THR A 183 -4.56 5.11 -5.15
C THR A 183 -3.40 4.58 -5.98
N ASN A 184 -3.50 3.34 -6.43
CA ASN A 184 -2.45 2.73 -7.27
C ASN A 184 -2.26 3.48 -8.59
N GLU A 185 -3.31 4.18 -9.09
CA GLU A 185 -3.23 5.10 -10.22
C GLU A 185 -2.30 6.28 -9.90
N ILE A 186 -2.43 6.88 -8.72
CA ILE A 186 -1.55 7.96 -8.26
C ILE A 186 -0.11 7.46 -8.07
N GLN A 187 0.08 6.24 -7.57
CA GLN A 187 1.45 5.67 -7.50
C GLN A 187 2.09 5.58 -8.89
N ARG A 188 1.32 5.13 -9.91
CA ARG A 188 1.80 5.08 -11.31
C ARG A 188 2.15 6.47 -11.84
N VAL A 189 1.35 7.50 -11.51
CA VAL A 189 1.67 8.90 -11.88
C VAL A 189 2.98 9.35 -11.24
N VAL A 190 3.21 9.05 -9.96
CA VAL A 190 4.46 9.41 -9.27
C VAL A 190 5.66 8.70 -9.92
N ILE A 191 5.55 7.40 -10.17
CA ILE A 191 6.60 6.59 -10.81
C ILE A 191 6.91 7.16 -12.21
N ALA A 192 5.88 7.36 -13.04
CA ALA A 192 6.03 7.89 -14.39
C ALA A 192 6.67 9.29 -14.39
N SER A 193 6.26 10.15 -13.44
CA SER A 193 6.83 11.50 -13.34
C SER A 193 8.33 11.50 -13.00
N HIS A 194 8.84 10.49 -12.29
CA HIS A 194 10.27 10.34 -12.06
C HIS A 194 11.02 9.84 -13.29
N LEU A 195 10.37 9.03 -14.13
CA LEU A 195 10.99 8.44 -15.32
C LEU A 195 11.03 9.39 -16.52
N ILE A 196 9.93 10.09 -16.79
CA ILE A 196 9.71 10.87 -18.02
C ILE A 196 9.42 12.36 -17.77
N GLY A 197 9.45 12.80 -16.51
CA GLY A 197 9.07 14.16 -16.11
C GLY A 197 7.58 14.31 -15.83
N ARG A 198 7.16 15.50 -15.37
CA ARG A 198 5.78 15.75 -14.94
C ARG A 198 4.79 15.53 -16.08
N LEU A 199 3.80 14.68 -15.85
CA LEU A 199 2.64 14.53 -16.70
C LEU A 199 1.77 15.79 -16.61
N GLY A 200 1.43 16.43 -17.74
CA GLY A 200 0.39 17.48 -17.78
C GLY A 200 0.85 18.93 -17.81
N LYS A 201 2.12 19.26 -18.15
CA LYS A 201 2.45 20.60 -18.66
C LYS A 201 2.55 20.55 -20.18
N SER A 202 1.52 21.07 -20.86
CA SER A 202 1.66 21.47 -22.25
C SER A 202 2.80 22.50 -22.34
N SER A 203 3.65 22.35 -23.35
CA SER A 203 4.72 23.25 -23.70
C SER A 203 4.17 24.67 -24.02
N GLY A 204 4.15 25.51 -23.02
CA GLY A 204 3.84 26.92 -23.13
C GLY A 204 4.63 27.66 -22.06
N GLY A 205 5.84 28.13 -22.41
CA GLY A 205 6.68 28.95 -21.54
C GLY A 205 7.96 28.27 -21.08
N GLU A 206 9.05 28.55 -21.80
CA GLU A 206 10.41 28.23 -21.42
C GLU A 206 10.76 28.81 -20.06
N SER A 207 10.98 27.96 -19.06
CA SER A 207 11.93 28.24 -18.01
C SER A 207 12.83 27.01 -17.86
N ARG A 208 14.06 27.15 -18.35
CA ARG A 208 15.14 26.19 -18.12
C ARG A 208 15.35 26.00 -16.61
N SER A 209 14.69 24.99 -16.06
CA SER A 209 15.07 24.43 -14.76
C SER A 209 16.13 23.37 -15.05
N THR A 210 17.31 23.54 -14.50
CA THR A 210 18.39 22.55 -14.48
C THR A 210 17.97 21.35 -13.64
N ALA A 211 17.14 20.48 -14.22
CA ALA A 211 16.83 19.20 -13.64
C ALA A 211 18.06 18.29 -13.82
N LYS A 212 18.70 17.92 -12.71
CA LYS A 212 19.69 16.84 -12.69
C LYS A 212 19.06 15.60 -13.34
N LYS A 213 19.75 15.01 -14.33
CA LYS A 213 19.37 13.75 -14.97
C LYS A 213 19.10 12.71 -13.88
N PRO A 214 17.99 11.95 -13.97
CA PRO A 214 17.75 10.86 -13.04
C PRO A 214 18.90 9.85 -13.12
N ALA A 215 19.33 9.36 -11.97
CA ALA A 215 20.32 8.28 -11.89
C ALA A 215 19.73 7.00 -12.53
N PRO A 216 20.55 6.16 -13.18
CA PRO A 216 20.07 4.94 -13.83
C PRO A 216 19.41 4.01 -12.80
N ILE A 217 18.30 3.40 -13.22
CA ILE A 217 17.41 2.53 -12.42
C ILE A 217 18.10 1.25 -11.95
N THR A 218 19.22 0.87 -12.53
CA THR A 218 19.88 -0.41 -12.23
C THR A 218 21.30 -0.21 -11.72
N GLY A 219 21.57 -0.74 -10.54
CA GLY A 219 22.93 -0.96 -10.02
C GLY A 219 23.67 -2.08 -10.73
N ILE A 220 23.47 -2.28 -12.03
CA ILE A 220 24.26 -3.20 -12.84
C ILE A 220 25.57 -2.51 -13.17
N ARG A 221 26.59 -2.72 -12.32
CA ARG A 221 27.96 -2.42 -12.69
C ARG A 221 28.32 -3.27 -13.91
N LYS A 222 28.58 -2.62 -15.04
CA LYS A 222 29.33 -3.29 -16.12
C LYS A 222 30.67 -3.74 -15.53
N ARG A 223 30.86 -5.05 -15.40
CA ARG A 223 32.20 -5.58 -15.20
C ARG A 223 32.95 -5.38 -16.51
N THR A 224 33.92 -4.49 -16.51
CA THR A 224 35.03 -4.49 -17.44
C THR A 224 36.01 -5.55 -17.02
#